data_ac27324eaf04a8000923d1f98a4ae0b6
#
_entry.id   ac27324eaf04a8000923d1f98a4ae0b6
#
_cell.length_a   1.000
_cell.length_b   1.000
_cell.length_c   1.000
_cell.angle_alpha   90.00
_cell.angle_beta   90.00
_cell.angle_gamma   90.00
#
_symmetry.space_group_name_H-M   'P 1'
#
loop_
_entity.id
_entity.type
_entity.pdbx_description
1 polymer ?
#
loop_
_entity_poly.entity_id
_entity_poly.type
_entity_poly.pdbx_seq_one_letter_code
_entity_poly.pdbx_strand_id
1 'polypeptide(L)'
;NYVRTIINRKHGKVFVMRGKLPKTPKTYHGDEFMTKGELVYWSICSNQGFANTRVNDCLFDEQVPVNNNGEYMIVVSREEDRPRNAYPECGFGWLPMADDGDGAIDEDVTVIQIRNMLASPDFKHAIQKVNEIGEEKQVMGPYLPVSFYTTTGAFEIIFPCLN
;
A
#
# COMPACT_ATOMS: atom_id res chain seq x y z
N ASN A 1 11.69 1.42 -9.07
CA ASN A 1 10.50 1.66 -9.91
C ASN A 1 9.26 1.81 -9.05
N TYR A 2 8.22 2.43 -9.63
CA TYR A 2 6.98 2.79 -8.95
C TYR A 2 5.75 2.39 -9.76
N VAL A 3 4.71 1.96 -9.04
CA VAL A 3 3.33 1.91 -9.54
C VAL A 3 2.51 2.90 -8.70
N ARG A 4 1.67 3.70 -9.35
CA ARG A 4 0.91 4.79 -8.72
C ARG A 4 -0.55 4.76 -9.13
N THR A 5 -1.42 5.20 -8.22
CA THR A 5 -2.81 5.48 -8.51
C THR A 5 -3.27 6.73 -7.77
N ILE A 6 -4.23 7.43 -8.36
CA ILE A 6 -4.95 8.53 -7.68
C ILE A 6 -6.22 7.94 -7.10
N ILE A 7 -6.49 8.22 -5.83
CA ILE A 7 -7.75 7.89 -5.17
C ILE A 7 -8.49 9.18 -4.80
N ASN A 8 -9.82 9.10 -4.72
CA ASN A 8 -10.67 10.25 -4.44
C ASN A 8 -11.77 9.86 -3.45
N ARG A 9 -11.87 10.59 -2.34
CA ARG A 9 -12.86 10.39 -1.27
C ARG A 9 -14.32 10.52 -1.74
N LYS A 10 -14.57 11.13 -2.91
CA LYS A 10 -15.92 11.19 -3.53
C LYS A 10 -16.49 9.81 -3.84
N HIS A 11 -15.63 8.80 -4.01
CA HIS A 11 -16.05 7.40 -4.24
C HIS A 11 -16.24 6.61 -2.94
N GLY A 12 -15.75 7.11 -1.83
CA GLY A 12 -15.81 6.53 -0.50
C GLY A 12 -14.69 7.07 0.37
N LYS A 13 -14.98 7.33 1.64
CA LYS A 13 -14.03 7.95 2.58
C LYS A 13 -12.91 7.02 3.01
N VAL A 14 -13.11 5.72 2.85
CA VAL A 14 -12.14 4.68 3.18
C VAL A 14 -11.79 3.93 1.90
N PHE A 15 -10.51 3.85 1.60
CA PHE A 15 -9.97 3.08 0.48
C PHE A 15 -9.18 1.90 1.03
N VAL A 16 -9.42 0.71 0.50
CA VAL A 16 -8.81 -0.53 0.98
C VAL A 16 -8.04 -1.19 -0.14
N MET A 17 -6.82 -1.61 0.15
CA MET A 17 -5.97 -2.37 -0.76
C MET A 17 -5.62 -3.71 -0.14
N ARG A 18 -5.69 -4.77 -0.94
CA ARG A 18 -5.24 -6.11 -0.58
C ARG A 18 -4.31 -6.64 -1.64
N GLY A 19 -3.15 -7.13 -1.24
CA GLY A 19 -2.16 -7.68 -2.16
C GLY A 19 -1.20 -8.62 -1.46
N LYS A 20 -0.34 -9.26 -2.25
CA LYS A 20 0.74 -10.10 -1.73
C LYS A 20 1.99 -9.26 -1.54
N LEU A 21 2.63 -9.41 -0.37
CA LEU A 21 3.91 -8.79 -0.09
C LEU A 21 5.04 -9.62 -0.70
N PRO A 22 5.93 -9.03 -1.51
CA PRO A 22 7.13 -9.72 -1.95
C PRO A 22 8.03 -10.11 -0.77
N LYS A 23 8.76 -11.20 -0.92
CA LYS A 23 9.73 -11.60 0.09
C LYS A 23 10.92 -10.65 0.08
N THR A 24 11.21 -10.08 1.23
CA THR A 24 12.35 -9.17 1.48
C THR A 24 13.18 -9.67 2.65
N PRO A 25 14.49 -9.36 2.70
CA PRO A 25 15.29 -9.64 3.88
C PRO A 25 14.78 -8.79 5.07
N LYS A 26 14.77 -9.35 6.25
CA LYS A 26 14.33 -8.70 7.49
C LYS A 26 15.48 -7.95 8.16
N THR A 27 16.05 -6.96 7.45
CA THR A 27 17.25 -6.25 7.88
C THR A 27 17.05 -5.44 9.15
N TYR A 28 15.86 -4.89 9.36
CA TYR A 28 15.50 -4.21 10.60
C TYR A 28 15.45 -5.17 11.80
N HIS A 29 15.17 -6.46 11.55
CA HIS A 29 15.12 -7.53 12.55
C HIS A 29 16.41 -8.39 12.59
N GLY A 30 17.48 -7.95 11.95
CA GLY A 30 18.81 -8.54 12.08
C GLY A 30 19.26 -9.46 10.95
N ASP A 31 18.50 -9.62 9.88
CA ASP A 31 18.97 -10.32 8.69
C ASP A 31 20.11 -9.55 8.03
N GLU A 32 21.05 -10.28 7.42
CA GLU A 32 22.12 -9.67 6.64
C GLU A 32 21.53 -8.95 5.41
N PHE A 33 22.10 -7.78 5.11
CA PHE A 33 21.81 -7.04 3.90
C PHE A 33 22.11 -7.91 2.65
N MET A 34 21.22 -7.85 1.66
CA MET A 34 21.31 -8.63 0.40
C MET A 34 21.12 -10.16 0.56
N THR A 35 20.51 -10.62 1.65
CA THR A 35 20.08 -12.03 1.74
C THR A 35 19.00 -12.36 0.71
N LYS A 36 18.76 -13.66 0.52
CA LYS A 36 17.81 -14.15 -0.49
C LYS A 36 16.40 -13.60 -0.29
N GLY A 37 15.88 -12.89 -1.31
CA GLY A 37 14.53 -12.35 -1.37
C GLY A 37 14.10 -12.14 -2.81
N GLU A 38 12.85 -11.78 -3.00
CA GLU A 38 12.31 -11.35 -4.30
C GLU A 38 12.69 -9.91 -4.59
N LEU A 39 12.71 -9.08 -3.54
CA LEU A 39 13.17 -7.69 -3.54
C LEU A 39 14.11 -7.46 -2.35
N VAL A 40 14.95 -6.44 -2.43
CA VAL A 40 15.68 -5.94 -1.25
C VAL A 40 14.80 -5.05 -0.40
N TYR A 41 13.90 -4.28 -1.03
CA TYR A 41 13.04 -3.34 -0.33
C TYR A 41 11.72 -3.13 -1.06
N TRP A 42 10.64 -3.08 -0.31
CA TRP A 42 9.31 -2.71 -0.74
C TRP A 42 8.71 -1.65 0.19
N SER A 43 8.00 -0.70 -0.37
CA SER A 43 7.23 0.27 0.42
C SER A 43 5.97 0.71 -0.31
N ILE A 44 5.02 1.21 0.48
CA ILE A 44 3.83 1.88 0.00
C ILE A 44 3.65 3.20 0.74
N CYS A 45 3.39 4.25 -0.01
CA CYS A 45 3.23 5.59 0.52
C CYS A 45 1.91 6.20 0.08
N SER A 46 1.33 7.03 0.94
CA SER A 46 0.34 8.03 0.55
C SER A 46 1.04 9.37 0.34
N ASN A 47 0.76 9.99 -0.80
CA ASN A 47 1.32 11.28 -1.18
C ASN A 47 0.19 12.28 -1.44
N GLN A 48 0.45 13.54 -1.18
CA GLN A 48 -0.52 14.61 -1.38
C GLN A 48 -0.94 14.71 -2.85
N GLY A 49 0.02 14.83 -3.75
CA GLY A 49 -0.26 14.94 -5.19
C GLY A 49 0.98 14.71 -6.04
N PHE A 50 0.79 14.68 -7.34
CA PHE A 50 1.93 14.56 -8.28
C PHE A 50 2.72 15.86 -8.40
N ALA A 51 2.08 17.00 -8.24
CA ALA A 51 2.71 18.31 -8.46
C ALA A 51 3.70 18.70 -7.36
N ASN A 52 3.36 18.42 -6.10
CA ASN A 52 4.19 18.78 -4.96
C ASN A 52 5.00 17.58 -4.39
N THR A 53 4.62 16.36 -4.74
CA THR A 53 5.27 15.11 -4.30
C THR A 53 5.40 14.95 -2.77
N ARG A 54 4.67 15.74 -1.98
CA ARG A 54 4.70 15.68 -0.53
C ARG A 54 4.19 14.33 -0.05
N VAL A 55 4.99 13.66 0.76
CA VAL A 55 4.62 12.37 1.38
C VAL A 55 3.82 12.65 2.64
N ASN A 56 2.66 12.01 2.77
CA ASN A 56 1.88 12.02 4.00
C ASN A 56 2.47 11.01 4.99
N ASP A 57 2.59 9.75 4.56
CA ASP A 57 3.24 8.68 5.33
C ASP A 57 3.58 7.49 4.44
N CYS A 58 4.44 6.61 4.92
CA CYS A 58 4.85 5.38 4.25
C CYS A 58 4.86 4.19 5.20
N LEU A 59 4.59 3.01 4.66
CA LEU A 59 4.86 1.73 5.29
C LEU A 59 5.90 0.97 4.45
N PHE A 60 6.95 0.46 5.09
CA PHE A 60 7.88 -0.44 4.42
C PHE A 60 7.57 -1.91 4.77
N ASP A 61 8.20 -2.83 4.06
CA ASP A 61 7.88 -4.26 4.08
C ASP A 61 7.83 -4.90 5.48
N GLU A 62 8.69 -4.48 6.40
CA GLU A 62 8.70 -5.02 7.76
C GLU A 62 7.67 -4.39 8.71
N GLN A 63 7.03 -3.27 8.31
CA GLN A 63 5.95 -2.62 9.07
C GLN A 63 4.56 -3.10 8.67
N VAL A 64 4.43 -3.73 7.49
CA VAL A 64 3.14 -4.14 6.96
C VAL A 64 2.72 -5.48 7.58
N PRO A 65 1.58 -5.54 8.32
CA PRO A 65 1.05 -6.80 8.78
C PRO A 65 0.68 -7.71 7.60
N VAL A 66 1.07 -8.98 7.68
CA VAL A 66 0.73 -9.98 6.68
C VAL A 66 0.10 -11.20 7.35
N ASN A 67 -0.81 -11.84 6.64
CA ASN A 67 -1.37 -13.12 7.05
C ASN A 67 -0.41 -14.29 6.74
N ASN A 68 -0.84 -15.52 7.07
CA ASN A 68 -0.03 -16.74 6.83
C ASN A 68 0.28 -17.00 5.35
N ASN A 69 -0.47 -16.38 4.42
CA ASN A 69 -0.25 -16.48 2.98
C ASN A 69 0.65 -15.37 2.43
N GLY A 70 1.16 -14.47 3.30
CA GLY A 70 1.97 -13.33 2.90
C GLY A 70 1.15 -12.20 2.25
N GLU A 71 -0.15 -12.16 2.49
CA GLU A 71 -1.04 -11.11 1.99
C GLU A 71 -1.22 -10.01 3.03
N TYR A 72 -1.22 -8.78 2.57
CA TYR A 72 -1.52 -7.60 3.37
C TYR A 72 -2.89 -7.02 3.05
N MET A 73 -3.44 -6.29 4.01
CA MET A 73 -4.56 -5.37 3.80
C MET A 73 -4.20 -4.01 4.39
N ILE A 74 -4.24 -2.98 3.57
CA ILE A 74 -3.91 -1.60 3.94
C ILE A 74 -5.14 -0.73 3.72
N VAL A 75 -5.47 0.05 4.74
CA VAL A 75 -6.56 1.01 4.75
C VAL A 75 -6.00 2.41 4.59
N VAL A 76 -6.62 3.21 3.74
CA VAL A 76 -6.26 4.61 3.51
C VAL A 76 -7.46 5.49 3.78
N SER A 77 -7.32 6.47 4.65
CA SER A 77 -8.38 7.41 5.00
C SER A 77 -7.80 8.69 5.62
N ARG A 78 -8.60 9.73 5.77
CA ARG A 78 -8.27 10.77 6.74
C ARG A 78 -8.31 10.17 8.16
N GLU A 79 -7.65 10.81 9.11
CA GLU A 79 -7.63 10.38 10.50
C GLU A 79 -9.05 10.28 11.09
N GLU A 80 -9.90 11.26 10.81
CA GLU A 80 -11.29 11.33 11.26
C GLU A 80 -12.18 10.18 10.75
N ASP A 81 -11.83 9.61 9.59
CA ASP A 81 -12.55 8.49 8.96
C ASP A 81 -11.87 7.14 9.19
N ARG A 82 -10.79 7.09 9.98
CA ARG A 82 -10.06 5.85 10.25
C ARG A 82 -10.96 4.85 10.98
N PRO A 83 -11.15 3.63 10.42
CA PRO A 83 -11.86 2.58 11.14
C PRO A 83 -11.18 2.24 12.46
N ARG A 84 -11.97 1.97 13.50
CA ARG A 84 -11.47 1.65 14.86
C ARG A 84 -10.60 0.40 14.90
N ASN A 85 -10.73 -0.48 13.92
CA ASN A 85 -9.95 -1.71 13.79
C ASN A 85 -8.84 -1.62 12.74
N ALA A 86 -8.61 -0.48 12.10
CA ALA A 86 -7.54 -0.28 11.13
C ALA A 86 -6.18 -0.06 11.82
N TYR A 87 -5.71 -1.09 12.52
CA TYR A 87 -4.46 -1.11 13.28
C TYR A 87 -3.70 -2.42 13.09
N PRO A 88 -2.38 -2.43 13.28
CA PRO A 88 -1.56 -3.63 13.13
C PRO A 88 -2.00 -4.80 14.00
N GLU A 89 -2.50 -4.55 15.21
CA GLU A 89 -3.00 -5.56 16.14
C GLU A 89 -4.20 -6.33 15.58
N CYS A 90 -4.96 -5.71 14.68
CA CYS A 90 -6.06 -6.35 13.95
C CYS A 90 -5.63 -6.88 12.57
N GLY A 91 -4.35 -6.80 12.23
CA GLY A 91 -3.80 -7.31 10.97
C GLY A 91 -3.89 -6.32 9.80
N PHE A 92 -4.10 -5.02 10.05
CA PHE A 92 -4.23 -4.00 9.02
C PHE A 92 -3.10 -2.98 9.08
N GLY A 93 -2.55 -2.63 7.90
CA GLY A 93 -1.79 -1.40 7.74
C GLY A 93 -2.74 -0.21 7.56
N TRP A 94 -2.28 0.98 7.89
CA TRP A 94 -3.02 2.22 7.66
C TRP A 94 -2.11 3.32 7.15
N LEU A 95 -2.61 4.10 6.19
CA LEU A 95 -1.95 5.29 5.65
C LEU A 95 -2.91 6.48 5.69
N PRO A 96 -2.46 7.65 6.13
CA PRO A 96 -3.29 8.86 6.18
C PRO A 96 -3.47 9.48 4.80
N MET A 97 -4.62 10.10 4.59
CA MET A 97 -4.84 11.13 3.57
C MET A 97 -4.68 12.51 4.22
N ALA A 98 -4.08 13.45 3.49
CA ALA A 98 -4.02 14.83 3.95
C ALA A 98 -5.42 15.48 3.93
N ASP A 99 -5.68 16.36 4.90
CA ASP A 99 -6.97 17.08 5.01
C ASP A 99 -7.20 18.05 3.86
N ASP A 100 -6.12 18.55 3.25
CA ASP A 100 -6.12 19.45 2.11
C ASP A 100 -5.92 18.75 0.75
N GLY A 101 -6.05 17.42 0.73
CA GLY A 101 -5.94 16.60 -0.48
C GLY A 101 -4.61 16.79 -1.22
N ASP A 102 -4.66 17.31 -2.46
CA ASP A 102 -3.45 17.58 -3.27
C ASP A 102 -2.72 18.88 -2.85
N GLY A 103 -3.28 19.59 -1.89
CA GLY A 103 -2.73 20.85 -1.37
C GLY A 103 -2.91 22.05 -2.31
N ALA A 104 -3.73 21.93 -3.35
CA ALA A 104 -3.89 22.99 -4.36
C ALA A 104 -5.32 23.11 -4.89
N ILE A 105 -5.86 22.07 -5.52
CA ILE A 105 -7.09 22.13 -6.32
C ILE A 105 -8.19 21.21 -5.76
N ASP A 106 -7.85 19.98 -5.38
CA ASP A 106 -8.82 18.96 -4.96
C ASP A 106 -8.46 18.43 -3.57
N GLU A 107 -9.27 18.79 -2.58
CA GLU A 107 -9.07 18.38 -1.18
C GLU A 107 -9.39 16.90 -0.92
N ASP A 108 -10.04 16.22 -1.86
CA ASP A 108 -10.49 14.83 -1.72
C ASP A 108 -9.55 13.80 -2.34
N VAL A 109 -8.46 14.23 -3.00
CA VAL A 109 -7.53 13.31 -3.67
C VAL A 109 -6.30 12.99 -2.82
N THR A 110 -5.74 11.82 -3.07
CA THR A 110 -4.38 11.46 -2.66
C THR A 110 -3.78 10.51 -3.68
N VAL A 111 -2.45 10.44 -3.73
CA VAL A 111 -1.71 9.51 -4.58
C VAL A 111 -1.18 8.37 -3.74
N ILE A 112 -1.51 7.15 -4.11
CA ILE A 112 -0.90 5.94 -3.54
C ILE A 112 0.23 5.50 -4.45
N GLN A 113 1.38 5.18 -3.87
CA GLN A 113 2.57 4.80 -4.59
C GLN A 113 3.21 3.56 -3.96
N ILE A 114 3.39 2.51 -4.76
CA ILE A 114 4.17 1.32 -4.38
C ILE A 114 5.54 1.42 -5.02
N ARG A 115 6.58 1.09 -4.26
CA ARG A 115 7.97 1.08 -4.71
C ARG A 115 8.59 -0.30 -4.55
N ASN A 116 9.23 -0.78 -5.63
CA ASN A 116 10.10 -1.95 -5.62
C ASN A 116 11.55 -1.50 -5.82
N MET A 117 12.47 -2.01 -5.00
CA MET A 117 13.89 -1.76 -5.14
C MET A 117 14.69 -3.06 -5.21
N LEU A 118 15.67 -3.08 -6.11
CA LEU A 118 16.64 -4.16 -6.26
C LEU A 118 15.95 -5.54 -6.34
N ALA A 119 15.11 -5.70 -7.37
CA ALA A 119 14.44 -6.95 -7.64
C ALA A 119 15.44 -8.03 -8.05
N SER A 120 15.26 -9.24 -7.50
CA SER A 120 15.97 -10.42 -7.98
C SER A 120 15.69 -10.62 -9.48
N PRO A 121 16.69 -11.01 -10.29
CA PRO A 121 16.47 -11.33 -11.71
C PRO A 121 15.38 -12.37 -11.92
N ASP A 122 15.23 -13.30 -10.98
CA ASP A 122 14.25 -14.40 -11.04
C ASP A 122 12.86 -14.00 -10.61
N PHE A 123 12.68 -12.83 -9.97
CA PHE A 123 11.37 -12.32 -9.58
C PHE A 123 10.65 -11.70 -10.77
N LYS A 124 9.81 -12.49 -11.42
CA LYS A 124 9.11 -12.10 -12.65
C LYS A 124 8.01 -11.06 -12.45
N HIS A 125 7.52 -10.89 -11.21
CA HIS A 125 6.42 -10.00 -10.85
C HIS A 125 6.86 -8.61 -10.37
N ALA A 126 8.14 -8.28 -10.53
CA ALA A 126 8.66 -6.97 -10.16
C ALA A 126 8.10 -5.85 -11.06
N ILE A 127 7.89 -4.66 -10.48
CA ILE A 127 7.50 -3.45 -11.24
C ILE A 127 8.49 -3.18 -12.39
N GLN A 128 9.77 -3.52 -12.20
CA GLN A 128 10.83 -3.36 -13.21
C GLN A 128 10.62 -4.20 -14.47
N LYS A 129 9.74 -5.18 -14.42
CA LYS A 129 9.39 -6.06 -15.56
C LYS A 129 8.18 -5.55 -16.35
N VAL A 130 7.50 -4.51 -15.87
CA VAL A 130 6.43 -3.83 -16.61
C VAL A 130 7.09 -2.95 -17.66
N ASN A 131 6.89 -3.27 -18.93
CA ASN A 131 7.49 -2.55 -20.06
C ASN A 131 6.58 -1.44 -20.58
N GLU A 132 5.29 -1.68 -20.59
CA GLU A 132 4.28 -0.75 -21.11
C GLU A 132 3.19 -0.47 -20.07
N ILE A 133 2.64 0.75 -20.13
CA ILE A 133 1.50 1.14 -19.30
C ILE A 133 0.30 0.28 -19.65
N GLY A 134 -0.34 -0.30 -18.62
CA GLY A 134 -1.48 -1.19 -18.75
C GLY A 134 -1.14 -2.67 -18.58
N GLU A 135 0.15 -3.04 -18.57
CA GLU A 135 0.59 -4.43 -18.34
C GLU A 135 0.74 -4.78 -16.85
N GLU A 136 0.57 -3.81 -15.95
CA GLU A 136 0.87 -3.98 -14.51
C GLU A 136 0.15 -5.19 -13.93
N LYS A 137 -1.13 -5.36 -14.27
CA LYS A 137 -1.94 -6.49 -13.77
C LYS A 137 -1.42 -7.84 -14.25
N GLN A 138 -1.02 -7.92 -15.50
CA GLN A 138 -0.50 -9.15 -16.10
C GLN A 138 0.87 -9.51 -15.53
N VAL A 139 1.77 -8.52 -15.40
CA VAL A 139 3.13 -8.73 -14.96
C VAL A 139 3.19 -8.94 -13.45
N MET A 140 2.61 -8.04 -12.67
CA MET A 140 2.70 -8.05 -11.22
C MET A 140 1.80 -9.11 -10.58
N GLY A 141 0.71 -9.51 -11.26
CA GLY A 141 -0.20 -10.54 -10.74
C GLY A 141 -0.71 -10.23 -9.32
N PRO A 142 -0.55 -11.14 -8.35
CA PRO A 142 -1.04 -10.96 -6.99
C PRO A 142 -0.30 -9.87 -6.20
N TYR A 143 0.85 -9.40 -6.69
CA TYR A 143 1.63 -8.32 -6.08
C TYR A 143 1.14 -6.92 -6.48
N LEU A 144 0.28 -6.80 -7.50
CA LEU A 144 -0.52 -5.60 -7.73
C LEU A 144 -1.78 -5.71 -6.88
N PRO A 145 -2.00 -4.81 -5.90
CA PRO A 145 -3.15 -4.94 -5.01
C PRO A 145 -4.47 -4.76 -5.75
N VAL A 146 -5.46 -5.54 -5.39
CA VAL A 146 -6.86 -5.24 -5.66
C VAL A 146 -7.36 -4.23 -4.64
N SER A 147 -8.27 -3.36 -5.05
CA SER A 147 -8.71 -2.26 -4.19
C SER A 147 -10.19 -1.96 -4.35
N PHE A 148 -10.77 -1.36 -3.31
CA PHE A 148 -12.16 -0.91 -3.31
C PHE A 148 -12.35 0.26 -2.35
N TYR A 149 -13.41 1.04 -2.60
CA TYR A 149 -13.88 2.09 -1.70
C TYR A 149 -14.95 1.55 -0.77
N THR A 150 -14.99 2.05 0.45
CA THR A 150 -15.98 1.69 1.46
C THR A 150 -16.20 2.85 2.44
N THR A 151 -16.99 2.60 3.47
CA THR A 151 -17.20 3.50 4.61
C THR A 151 -16.54 2.95 5.87
N THR A 152 -16.28 3.80 6.85
CA THR A 152 -15.76 3.40 8.16
C THR A 152 -16.60 2.30 8.80
N GLY A 153 -17.93 2.49 8.87
CA GLY A 153 -18.81 1.50 9.48
C GLY A 153 -18.89 0.18 8.72
N ALA A 154 -18.90 0.22 7.38
CA ALA A 154 -18.92 -0.99 6.58
C ALA A 154 -17.62 -1.79 6.74
N PHE A 155 -16.47 -1.11 6.75
CA PHE A 155 -15.18 -1.76 6.99
C PHE A 155 -15.15 -2.48 8.34
N GLU A 156 -15.57 -1.81 9.41
CA GLU A 156 -15.59 -2.38 10.76
C GLU A 156 -16.48 -3.62 10.89
N ILE A 157 -17.58 -3.69 10.12
CA ILE A 157 -18.48 -4.85 10.11
C ILE A 157 -17.93 -6.00 9.28
N ILE A 158 -17.40 -5.70 8.08
CA ILE A 158 -16.95 -6.72 7.12
C ILE A 158 -15.62 -7.34 7.55
N PHE A 159 -14.74 -6.53 8.14
CA PHE A 159 -13.40 -6.92 8.57
C PHE A 159 -13.22 -6.75 10.09
N PRO A 160 -13.91 -7.52 10.92
CA PRO A 160 -13.79 -7.37 12.38
C PRO A 160 -12.37 -7.71 12.84
N CYS A 161 -11.93 -7.04 13.91
CA CYS A 161 -10.73 -7.41 14.63
C CYS A 161 -10.97 -8.72 15.38
N LEU A 162 -10.37 -9.79 14.90
CA LEU A 162 -10.42 -11.10 15.56
C LEU A 162 -9.29 -11.13 16.61
N ASN A 163 -9.62 -10.81 17.84
CA ASN A 163 -8.73 -10.98 19.00
C ASN A 163 -8.76 -12.43 19.50
#